data_97653d7d8140be16f55a9a3d38d6265e
#
_entry.id   97653d7d8140be16f55a9a3d38d6265e
#
_cell.length_a   1.000
_cell.length_b   1.000
_cell.length_c   1.000
_cell.angle_alpha   90.00
_cell.angle_beta   90.00
_cell.angle_gamma   90.00
#
_symmetry.space_group_name_H-M   'P 1'
#
loop_
_entity.id
_entity.type
_entity.pdbx_description
1 polymer ?
#
loop_
_entity_poly.entity_id
_entity_poly.type
_entity_poly.pdbx_seq_one_letter_code
_entity_poly.pdbx_strand_id
1 'polypeptide(L)'
;MMACSIRVASTDAAAWLPIRKGKTEVKIFLKTEDEIELMRQANQLVGRTLGELAKHIKPGVTTLQLDKIADEFIRDNGAVPTFKGFPNPYGGPFPASICTSVNDVVVHGVPNEKTVLKDGDIISVDCGTLLNGFNGDSCYTFCVGEVSEEVRQLLRTTKEALYKGIENAVAGNHVGDISSAVQSHCEAQGYGIVRELTGHGIGREMHEDPQVPNYGRRGNGVMLKPNMCIAIEPMVTMGKRDIYMMADRWSVCTQDGKPAAHFEHTVAVRKGKAEILSSFEEVETLEGKLY
;
A
#
# COMPACT_ATOMS: atom_id res chain seq x y z
N MET A 1 -15.36 -25.37 18.58
CA MET A 1 -14.26 -25.97 19.38
C MET A 1 -12.97 -25.27 18.96
N MET A 2 -12.35 -24.66 19.92
CA MET A 2 -11.26 -23.70 20.02
C MET A 2 -10.13 -23.84 18.98
N ALA A 3 -9.96 -22.80 18.18
CA ALA A 3 -8.68 -22.55 17.51
C ALA A 3 -7.76 -21.88 18.52
N CYS A 4 -6.77 -22.62 18.99
CA CYS A 4 -5.71 -22.11 19.86
C CYS A 4 -4.73 -21.31 19.01
N SER A 5 -4.91 -20.00 18.88
CA SER A 5 -3.93 -19.10 18.29
C SER A 5 -2.84 -18.85 19.33
N ILE A 6 -1.68 -19.46 19.10
CA ILE A 6 -0.46 -19.14 19.85
C ILE A 6 -0.05 -17.72 19.44
N ARG A 7 -0.34 -16.75 20.29
CA ARG A 7 0.20 -15.38 20.17
C ARG A 7 1.68 -15.43 20.52
N VAL A 8 2.53 -15.38 19.52
CA VAL A 8 3.94 -15.09 19.73
C VAL A 8 4.06 -13.57 19.74
N ALA A 9 4.08 -12.98 20.92
CA ALA A 9 4.47 -11.59 21.11
C ALA A 9 5.98 -11.49 20.88
N SER A 10 6.39 -11.22 19.63
CA SER A 10 7.75 -10.78 19.35
C SER A 10 7.70 -9.31 18.96
N THR A 11 8.46 -8.51 19.69
CA THR A 11 8.66 -7.06 19.50
C THR A 11 9.46 -6.70 18.24
N ASP A 12 9.68 -7.65 17.34
CA ASP A 12 10.44 -7.50 16.10
C ASP A 12 9.52 -7.41 14.87
N ALA A 13 8.55 -6.48 14.89
CA ALA A 13 7.77 -6.09 13.70
C ALA A 13 8.62 -5.36 12.64
N ALA A 14 9.94 -5.31 12.81
CA ALA A 14 10.89 -4.47 12.09
C ALA A 14 11.54 -5.14 10.86
N ALA A 15 10.91 -6.15 10.25
CA ALA A 15 11.56 -6.91 9.16
C ALA A 15 11.32 -6.36 7.74
N TRP A 16 10.41 -5.42 7.57
CA TRP A 16 9.91 -4.94 6.27
C TRP A 16 10.17 -3.49 5.98
N LEU A 17 11.28 -2.98 5.85
CA LEU A 17 11.75 -1.61 5.94
C LEU A 17 11.65 -1.13 7.39
N PRO A 18 12.49 -1.67 8.28
CA PRO A 18 12.62 -1.06 9.59
C PRO A 18 12.99 0.40 9.36
N ILE A 19 12.32 1.31 10.07
CA ILE A 19 12.81 2.68 10.19
C ILE A 19 14.29 2.53 10.51
N ARG A 20 15.15 2.83 9.53
CA ARG A 20 16.60 2.55 9.63
C ARG A 20 17.15 3.31 10.83
N LYS A 21 17.38 2.63 11.94
CA LYS A 21 18.05 3.16 13.12
C LYS A 21 19.54 3.16 12.83
N GLY A 22 20.04 4.26 12.30
CA GLY A 22 21.47 4.46 12.03
C GLY A 22 21.69 5.51 10.96
N LYS A 23 22.83 6.20 10.97
CA LYS A 23 23.28 7.12 9.91
C LYS A 23 23.73 6.30 8.69
N THR A 24 22.80 5.67 7.97
CA THR A 24 23.06 5.25 6.60
C THR A 24 22.89 6.47 5.71
N GLU A 25 23.82 6.68 4.81
CA GLU A 25 23.74 7.76 3.82
C GLU A 25 22.46 7.54 2.99
N VAL A 26 21.55 8.52 3.01
CA VAL A 26 20.28 8.46 2.26
C VAL A 26 20.62 8.71 0.80
N LYS A 27 20.40 7.72 -0.06
CA LYS A 27 20.70 7.81 -1.49
C LYS A 27 19.42 8.11 -2.29
N ILE A 28 19.26 9.37 -2.67
CA ILE A 28 18.12 9.81 -3.47
C ILE A 28 18.45 9.70 -4.96
N PHE A 29 17.59 9.00 -5.71
CA PHE A 29 17.64 8.92 -7.17
C PHE A 29 16.62 9.88 -7.77
N LEU A 30 17.08 10.91 -8.49
CA LEU A 30 16.22 11.75 -9.28
C LEU A 30 16.06 11.13 -10.67
N LYS A 31 14.81 10.93 -11.09
CA LYS A 31 14.49 10.31 -12.39
C LYS A 31 14.56 11.36 -13.51
N THR A 32 14.95 10.94 -14.69
CA THR A 32 14.76 11.76 -15.90
C THR A 32 13.30 11.75 -16.33
N GLU A 33 12.89 12.65 -17.23
CA GLU A 33 11.51 12.63 -17.75
C GLU A 33 11.20 11.33 -18.50
N ASP A 34 12.16 10.79 -19.24
CA ASP A 34 12.01 9.51 -19.94
C ASP A 34 11.83 8.35 -18.94
N GLU A 35 12.57 8.35 -17.83
CA GLU A 35 12.42 7.36 -16.78
C GLU A 35 11.05 7.48 -16.08
N ILE A 36 10.56 8.71 -15.85
CA ILE A 36 9.23 8.93 -15.27
C ILE A 36 8.14 8.42 -16.22
N GLU A 37 8.32 8.57 -17.53
CA GLU A 37 7.39 8.03 -18.52
C GLU A 37 7.36 6.47 -18.47
N LEU A 38 8.51 5.82 -18.34
CA LEU A 38 8.56 4.35 -18.15
C LEU A 38 7.90 3.93 -16.84
N MET A 39 8.11 4.69 -15.76
CA MET A 39 7.43 4.46 -14.48
C MET A 39 5.91 4.66 -14.61
N ARG A 40 5.46 5.65 -15.39
CA ARG A 40 4.04 5.87 -15.65
C ARG A 40 3.42 4.64 -16.32
N GLN A 41 4.08 4.05 -17.34
CA GLN A 41 3.60 2.85 -18.01
C GLN A 41 3.46 1.68 -17.03
N ALA A 42 4.44 1.46 -16.15
CA ALA A 42 4.36 0.44 -15.10
C ALA A 42 3.19 0.70 -14.14
N ASN A 43 3.03 1.94 -13.68
CA ASN A 43 1.96 2.34 -12.76
C ASN A 43 0.56 2.30 -13.38
N GLN A 44 0.43 2.63 -14.67
CA GLN A 44 -0.85 2.47 -15.39
C GLN A 44 -1.22 0.98 -15.52
N LEU A 45 -0.25 0.10 -15.68
CA LEU A 45 -0.52 -1.34 -15.67
C LEU A 45 -0.98 -1.82 -14.28
N VAL A 46 -0.41 -1.29 -13.19
CA VAL A 46 -0.93 -1.56 -11.83
C VAL A 46 -2.39 -1.15 -11.72
N GLY A 47 -2.74 0.07 -12.12
CA GLY A 47 -4.12 0.56 -12.09
C GLY A 47 -5.08 -0.33 -12.90
N ARG A 48 -4.66 -0.75 -14.10
CA ARG A 48 -5.43 -1.71 -14.93
C ARG A 48 -5.57 -3.08 -14.28
N THR A 49 -4.53 -3.56 -13.59
CA THR A 49 -4.60 -4.82 -12.85
C THR A 49 -5.59 -4.73 -11.70
N LEU A 50 -5.58 -3.63 -10.94
CA LEU A 50 -6.59 -3.39 -9.89
C LEU A 50 -8.00 -3.28 -10.47
N GLY A 51 -8.16 -2.62 -11.63
CA GLY A 51 -9.43 -2.56 -12.38
C GLY A 51 -9.92 -3.93 -12.84
N GLU A 52 -9.02 -4.81 -13.32
CA GLU A 52 -9.36 -6.19 -13.66
C GLU A 52 -9.84 -6.97 -12.43
N LEU A 53 -9.12 -6.85 -11.31
CA LEU A 53 -9.48 -7.51 -10.06
C LEU A 53 -10.80 -7.03 -9.48
N ALA A 54 -11.16 -5.76 -9.64
CA ALA A 54 -12.45 -5.20 -9.22
C ALA A 54 -13.64 -5.98 -9.80
N LYS A 55 -13.54 -6.50 -11.03
CA LYS A 55 -14.58 -7.31 -11.68
C LYS A 55 -14.83 -8.66 -10.99
N HIS A 56 -13.85 -9.12 -10.22
CA HIS A 56 -13.85 -10.45 -9.61
C HIS A 56 -14.03 -10.42 -8.09
N ILE A 57 -13.85 -9.28 -7.43
CA ILE A 57 -14.01 -9.13 -5.97
C ILE A 57 -15.49 -9.20 -5.62
N LYS A 58 -15.89 -10.33 -5.04
CA LYS A 58 -17.27 -10.60 -4.59
C LYS A 58 -17.29 -11.74 -3.55
N PRO A 59 -18.37 -11.89 -2.78
CA PRO A 59 -18.52 -13.02 -1.87
C PRO A 59 -18.32 -14.37 -2.56
N GLY A 60 -17.59 -15.29 -1.92
CA GLY A 60 -17.31 -16.63 -2.40
C GLY A 60 -15.98 -16.77 -3.18
N VAL A 61 -15.32 -15.67 -3.55
CA VAL A 61 -14.00 -15.71 -4.21
C VAL A 61 -12.90 -15.88 -3.16
N THR A 62 -11.90 -16.70 -3.45
CA THR A 62 -10.71 -16.84 -2.60
C THR A 62 -9.64 -15.82 -2.96
N THR A 63 -8.82 -15.45 -1.99
CA THR A 63 -7.68 -14.54 -2.26
C THR A 63 -6.68 -15.15 -3.23
N LEU A 64 -6.51 -16.47 -3.25
CA LEU A 64 -5.65 -17.16 -4.24
C LEU A 64 -6.21 -17.06 -5.68
N GLN A 65 -7.54 -17.03 -5.85
CA GLN A 65 -8.12 -16.81 -7.18
C GLN A 65 -7.80 -15.41 -7.71
N LEU A 66 -7.85 -14.39 -6.86
CA LEU A 66 -7.46 -13.03 -7.23
C LEU A 66 -5.99 -12.95 -7.61
N ASP A 67 -5.11 -13.61 -6.85
CA ASP A 67 -3.68 -13.68 -7.15
C ASP A 67 -3.39 -14.30 -8.53
N LYS A 68 -4.07 -15.40 -8.87
CA LYS A 68 -3.92 -16.04 -10.18
C LYS A 68 -4.34 -15.13 -11.33
N ILE A 69 -5.46 -14.41 -11.16
CA ILE A 69 -5.94 -13.43 -12.16
C ILE A 69 -4.91 -12.30 -12.32
N ALA A 70 -4.38 -11.78 -11.23
CA ALA A 70 -3.37 -10.73 -11.28
C ALA A 70 -2.06 -11.21 -11.94
N ASP A 71 -1.55 -12.39 -11.56
CA ASP A 71 -0.32 -12.96 -12.15
C ASP A 71 -0.46 -13.10 -13.68
N GLU A 72 -1.58 -13.66 -14.14
CA GLU A 72 -1.89 -13.84 -15.56
C GLU A 72 -1.98 -12.49 -16.26
N PHE A 73 -2.80 -11.56 -15.75
CA PHE A 73 -3.01 -10.25 -16.36
C PHE A 73 -1.71 -9.44 -16.48
N ILE A 74 -0.88 -9.42 -15.43
CA ILE A 74 0.41 -8.71 -15.44
C ILE A 74 1.33 -9.29 -16.51
N ARG A 75 1.45 -10.63 -16.59
CA ARG A 75 2.32 -11.30 -17.55
C ARG A 75 1.85 -11.16 -18.99
N ASP A 76 0.56 -11.25 -19.22
CA ASP A 76 -0.05 -11.05 -20.54
C ASP A 76 0.17 -9.64 -21.08
N ASN A 77 0.38 -8.66 -20.18
CA ASN A 77 0.76 -7.30 -20.54
C ASN A 77 2.28 -7.06 -20.57
N GLY A 78 3.09 -8.11 -20.57
CA GLY A 78 4.55 -8.05 -20.78
C GLY A 78 5.36 -7.59 -19.57
N ALA A 79 4.75 -7.58 -18.37
CA ALA A 79 5.41 -7.22 -17.12
C ALA A 79 5.67 -8.43 -16.21
N VAL A 80 6.40 -8.19 -15.13
CA VAL A 80 6.64 -9.18 -14.07
C VAL A 80 6.01 -8.68 -12.78
N PRO A 81 5.25 -9.54 -12.04
CA PRO A 81 4.78 -9.19 -10.69
C PRO A 81 5.99 -8.99 -9.76
N THR A 82 6.14 -7.79 -9.20
CA THR A 82 7.34 -7.44 -8.43
C THR A 82 7.40 -8.14 -7.07
N PHE A 83 6.24 -8.41 -6.47
CA PHE A 83 6.19 -9.00 -5.14
C PHE A 83 6.54 -10.49 -5.13
N LYS A 84 6.24 -11.22 -6.21
CA LYS A 84 6.51 -12.66 -6.28
C LYS A 84 8.01 -12.97 -6.23
N GLY A 85 8.40 -13.65 -5.18
CA GLY A 85 9.82 -13.95 -4.94
C GLY A 85 10.56 -12.83 -4.19
N PHE A 86 9.88 -11.76 -3.75
CA PHE A 86 10.50 -10.68 -2.99
C PHE A 86 11.17 -11.25 -1.72
N PRO A 87 12.45 -10.93 -1.45
CA PRO A 87 13.20 -11.59 -0.39
C PRO A 87 12.74 -11.16 1.01
N ASN A 88 12.62 -12.13 1.91
CA ASN A 88 12.43 -11.91 3.34
C ASN A 88 13.43 -12.77 4.12
N PRO A 89 14.36 -12.17 4.86
CA PRO A 89 15.36 -12.93 5.61
C PRO A 89 14.79 -13.77 6.75
N TYR A 90 13.53 -13.54 7.15
CA TYR A 90 12.90 -14.18 8.30
C TYR A 90 11.82 -15.21 7.94
N GLY A 91 11.29 -15.19 6.72
CA GLY A 91 10.13 -16.00 6.34
C GLY A 91 10.21 -16.66 4.95
N GLY A 92 11.34 -16.51 4.25
CA GLY A 92 11.44 -16.90 2.85
C GLY A 92 10.77 -15.90 1.89
N PRO A 93 10.94 -16.07 0.56
CA PRO A 93 10.43 -15.13 -0.42
C PRO A 93 8.90 -15.06 -0.42
N PHE A 94 8.35 -13.90 -0.79
CA PHE A 94 6.89 -13.72 -0.90
C PHE A 94 6.33 -14.68 -1.96
N PRO A 95 5.30 -15.47 -1.64
CA PRO A 95 4.91 -16.59 -2.51
C PRO A 95 3.97 -16.18 -3.65
N ALA A 96 3.45 -14.94 -3.66
CA ALA A 96 2.34 -14.49 -4.50
C ALA A 96 2.68 -13.25 -5.34
N SER A 97 1.84 -12.91 -6.29
CA SER A 97 2.01 -11.78 -7.21
C SER A 97 1.45 -10.47 -6.69
N ILE A 98 0.45 -10.56 -5.80
CA ILE A 98 -0.20 -9.43 -5.11
C ILE A 98 -0.29 -9.71 -3.61
N CYS A 99 -0.45 -8.66 -2.80
CA CYS A 99 -0.89 -8.81 -1.41
C CYS A 99 -2.41 -8.69 -1.34
N THR A 100 -3.04 -9.51 -0.47
CA THR A 100 -4.49 -9.52 -0.26
C THR A 100 -4.79 -9.43 1.23
N SER A 101 -5.04 -8.23 1.71
CA SER A 101 -5.18 -7.94 3.14
C SER A 101 -6.66 -7.74 3.47
N VAL A 102 -7.28 -8.76 4.13
CA VAL A 102 -8.71 -8.80 4.42
C VAL A 102 -8.96 -8.34 5.85
N ASN A 103 -9.90 -7.41 6.03
CA ASN A 103 -10.40 -6.88 7.30
C ASN A 103 -9.31 -6.35 8.24
N ASP A 104 -8.91 -7.14 9.24
CA ASP A 104 -7.90 -6.79 10.26
C ASP A 104 -6.45 -7.01 9.80
N VAL A 105 -6.25 -7.59 8.62
CA VAL A 105 -4.94 -7.61 7.96
C VAL A 105 -4.66 -6.23 7.38
N VAL A 106 -3.63 -5.57 7.87
CA VAL A 106 -3.25 -4.21 7.46
C VAL A 106 -2.59 -4.22 6.10
N VAL A 107 -1.52 -5.05 5.93
CA VAL A 107 -0.73 -5.19 4.70
C VAL A 107 -0.11 -6.59 4.59
N HIS A 108 0.43 -6.88 3.42
CA HIS A 108 1.20 -8.08 3.10
C HIS A 108 0.43 -9.39 3.32
N GLY A 109 -0.91 -9.34 3.28
CA GLY A 109 -1.73 -10.54 3.37
C GLY A 109 -1.39 -11.52 2.26
N VAL A 110 -1.01 -12.76 2.64
CA VAL A 110 -0.62 -13.80 1.68
C VAL A 110 -1.87 -14.45 1.08
N PRO A 111 -2.06 -14.37 -0.26
CA PRO A 111 -3.17 -15.05 -0.95
C PRO A 111 -3.19 -16.55 -0.68
N ASN A 112 -4.37 -17.09 -0.37
CA ASN A 112 -4.53 -18.51 -0.08
C ASN A 112 -5.94 -19.02 -0.39
N GLU A 113 -6.12 -20.35 -0.46
CA GLU A 113 -7.41 -20.99 -0.75
C GLU A 113 -8.42 -20.96 0.39
N LYS A 114 -7.96 -20.72 1.62
CA LYS A 114 -8.79 -20.77 2.84
C LYS A 114 -9.46 -19.44 3.14
N THR A 115 -8.88 -18.34 2.68
CA THR A 115 -9.44 -16.99 2.84
C THR A 115 -10.43 -16.75 1.73
N VAL A 116 -11.72 -17.00 2.02
CA VAL A 116 -12.86 -16.80 1.12
C VAL A 116 -13.56 -15.51 1.50
N LEU A 117 -13.67 -14.59 0.56
CA LEU A 117 -14.34 -13.30 0.75
C LEU A 117 -15.83 -13.48 1.07
N LYS A 118 -16.34 -12.67 1.97
CA LYS A 118 -17.74 -12.69 2.44
C LYS A 118 -18.37 -11.33 2.27
N ASP A 119 -19.70 -11.30 2.20
CA ASP A 119 -20.45 -10.05 2.28
C ASP A 119 -20.13 -9.31 3.57
N GLY A 120 -19.81 -8.02 3.46
CA GLY A 120 -19.38 -7.18 4.57
C GLY A 120 -17.86 -7.12 4.82
N ASP A 121 -17.06 -7.94 4.13
CA ASP A 121 -15.60 -7.84 4.20
C ASP A 121 -15.08 -6.60 3.46
N ILE A 122 -13.90 -6.16 3.82
CA ILE A 122 -13.05 -5.29 2.99
C ILE A 122 -11.76 -6.02 2.65
N ILE A 123 -11.19 -5.70 1.50
CA ILE A 123 -9.90 -6.26 1.06
C ILE A 123 -9.03 -5.17 0.46
N SER A 124 -7.85 -4.94 1.05
CA SER A 124 -6.80 -4.15 0.43
C SER A 124 -6.02 -5.05 -0.52
N VAL A 125 -6.03 -4.71 -1.80
CA VAL A 125 -5.22 -5.37 -2.82
C VAL A 125 -4.08 -4.46 -3.20
N ASP A 126 -2.87 -4.91 -2.91
CA ASP A 126 -1.64 -4.21 -3.22
C ASP A 126 -0.90 -4.95 -4.35
N CYS A 127 -0.48 -4.19 -5.36
CA CYS A 127 0.01 -4.72 -6.62
C CYS A 127 1.24 -3.94 -7.11
N GLY A 128 2.34 -4.66 -7.27
CA GLY A 128 3.56 -4.14 -7.88
C GLY A 128 3.86 -4.78 -9.24
N THR A 129 4.28 -3.98 -10.22
CA THR A 129 4.69 -4.45 -11.55
C THR A 129 6.06 -3.94 -11.93
N LEU A 130 6.89 -4.81 -12.53
CA LEU A 130 8.15 -4.43 -13.17
C LEU A 130 7.95 -4.45 -14.70
N LEU A 131 7.98 -3.27 -15.31
CA LEU A 131 7.83 -3.10 -16.75
C LEU A 131 8.93 -2.17 -17.27
N ASN A 132 9.59 -2.56 -18.35
CA ASN A 132 10.67 -1.78 -18.98
C ASN A 132 11.80 -1.37 -18.02
N GLY A 133 12.08 -2.20 -16.99
CA GLY A 133 13.11 -1.98 -15.98
C GLY A 133 12.76 -0.98 -14.88
N PHE A 134 11.48 -0.59 -14.74
CA PHE A 134 10.98 0.25 -13.67
C PHE A 134 9.78 -0.38 -12.98
N ASN A 135 9.68 -0.12 -11.67
CA ASN A 135 8.56 -0.57 -10.86
C ASN A 135 7.41 0.43 -10.87
N GLY A 136 6.19 -0.10 -10.91
CA GLY A 136 4.96 0.57 -10.53
C GLY A 136 4.41 -0.06 -9.27
N ASP A 137 3.73 0.74 -8.44
CA ASP A 137 3.17 0.32 -7.16
C ASP A 137 1.90 1.08 -6.83
N SER A 138 0.88 0.36 -6.38
CA SER A 138 -0.37 0.99 -5.92
C SER A 138 -1.26 -0.01 -5.19
N CYS A 139 -1.99 0.47 -4.19
CA CYS A 139 -2.93 -0.31 -3.40
C CYS A 139 -4.32 0.35 -3.37
N TYR A 140 -5.35 -0.48 -3.42
CA TYR A 140 -6.74 -0.06 -3.28
C TYR A 140 -7.49 -0.98 -2.31
N THR A 141 -8.31 -0.40 -1.41
CA THR A 141 -9.18 -1.16 -0.52
C THR A 141 -10.59 -1.23 -1.09
N PHE A 142 -11.05 -2.44 -1.38
CA PHE A 142 -12.36 -2.74 -1.97
C PHE A 142 -13.37 -3.14 -0.89
N CYS A 143 -14.64 -2.78 -1.09
CA CYS A 143 -15.76 -3.37 -0.37
C CYS A 143 -16.16 -4.70 -1.01
N VAL A 144 -16.50 -5.70 -0.21
CA VAL A 144 -17.04 -6.98 -0.68
C VAL A 144 -18.52 -7.01 -0.33
N GLY A 145 -19.38 -6.74 -1.30
CA GLY A 145 -20.80 -6.58 -1.05
C GLY A 145 -21.15 -5.36 -0.21
N GLU A 146 -22.09 -5.51 0.75
CA GLU A 146 -22.52 -4.41 1.61
C GLU A 146 -21.71 -4.35 2.90
N VAL A 147 -20.99 -3.23 3.11
CA VAL A 147 -20.22 -2.96 4.33
C VAL A 147 -20.92 -1.92 5.21
N SER A 148 -20.60 -1.90 6.52
CA SER A 148 -21.16 -0.93 7.44
C SER A 148 -20.70 0.51 7.13
N GLU A 149 -21.47 1.51 7.56
CA GLU A 149 -21.10 2.91 7.36
C GLU A 149 -19.81 3.29 8.09
N GLU A 150 -19.54 2.69 9.25
CA GLU A 150 -18.27 2.89 9.96
C GLU A 150 -17.08 2.41 9.11
N VAL A 151 -17.21 1.28 8.43
CA VAL A 151 -16.19 0.77 7.51
C VAL A 151 -16.05 1.69 6.29
N ARG A 152 -17.16 2.12 5.69
CA ARG A 152 -17.12 3.09 4.56
C ARG A 152 -16.41 4.38 4.97
N GLN A 153 -16.67 4.87 6.19
CA GLN A 153 -16.01 6.07 6.69
C GLN A 153 -14.49 5.86 6.89
N LEU A 154 -14.06 4.68 7.34
CA LEU A 154 -12.63 4.32 7.40
C LEU A 154 -11.99 4.41 6.01
N LEU A 155 -12.61 3.78 5.00
CA LEU A 155 -12.09 3.76 3.63
C LEU A 155 -12.01 5.18 3.06
N ARG A 156 -13.08 5.95 3.22
CA ARG A 156 -13.14 7.36 2.80
C ARG A 156 -12.02 8.19 3.42
N THR A 157 -11.88 8.11 4.74
CA THR A 157 -10.84 8.85 5.48
C THR A 157 -9.44 8.45 5.05
N THR A 158 -9.20 7.15 4.84
CA THR A 158 -7.88 6.65 4.41
C THR A 158 -7.52 7.15 3.01
N LYS A 159 -8.48 7.10 2.09
CA LYS A 159 -8.31 7.60 0.72
C LYS A 159 -8.11 9.11 0.68
N GLU A 160 -8.90 9.86 1.46
CA GLU A 160 -8.70 11.31 1.61
C GLU A 160 -7.32 11.64 2.20
N ALA A 161 -6.85 10.86 3.19
CA ALA A 161 -5.52 11.03 3.78
C ALA A 161 -4.41 10.82 2.74
N LEU A 162 -4.55 9.85 1.83
CA LEU A 162 -3.64 9.68 0.70
C LEU A 162 -3.54 10.95 -0.13
N TYR A 163 -4.67 11.52 -0.56
CA TYR A 163 -4.67 12.75 -1.37
C TYR A 163 -4.16 13.95 -0.58
N LYS A 164 -4.42 14.05 0.74
CA LYS A 164 -3.81 15.08 1.60
C LYS A 164 -2.29 14.94 1.66
N GLY A 165 -1.77 13.72 1.70
CA GLY A 165 -0.35 13.44 1.58
C GLY A 165 0.21 13.92 0.23
N ILE A 166 -0.46 13.55 -0.86
CA ILE A 166 -0.06 13.90 -2.24
C ILE A 166 -0.05 15.44 -2.46
N GLU A 167 -1.01 16.17 -1.92
CA GLU A 167 -1.05 17.64 -1.98
C GLU A 167 0.24 18.27 -1.38
N ASN A 168 0.89 17.59 -0.43
CA ASN A 168 2.13 18.02 0.21
C ASN A 168 3.41 17.46 -0.44
N ALA A 169 3.29 16.55 -1.43
CA ALA A 169 4.42 15.96 -2.15
C ALA A 169 4.97 16.91 -3.22
N VAL A 170 5.30 18.13 -2.84
CA VAL A 170 5.72 19.23 -3.73
C VAL A 170 7.18 19.59 -3.48
N ALA A 171 7.91 19.91 -4.55
CA ALA A 171 9.31 20.30 -4.45
C ALA A 171 9.51 21.50 -3.52
N GLY A 172 10.45 21.36 -2.59
CA GLY A 172 10.73 22.33 -1.53
C GLY A 172 10.09 21.98 -0.17
N ASN A 173 9.04 21.18 -0.14
CA ASN A 173 8.51 20.59 1.08
C ASN A 173 9.44 19.45 1.58
N HIS A 174 9.13 18.89 2.74
CA HIS A 174 9.84 17.76 3.32
C HIS A 174 8.91 16.54 3.43
N VAL A 175 9.48 15.36 3.54
CA VAL A 175 8.72 14.13 3.79
C VAL A 175 7.77 14.28 4.99
N GLY A 176 8.20 14.98 6.05
CA GLY A 176 7.38 15.25 7.22
C GLY A 176 6.14 16.12 6.96
N ASP A 177 6.10 16.87 5.85
CA ASP A 177 4.89 17.61 5.46
C ASP A 177 3.81 16.65 4.94
N ILE A 178 4.20 15.63 4.15
CA ILE A 178 3.34 14.52 3.73
C ILE A 178 2.83 13.77 4.97
N SER A 179 3.76 13.30 5.80
CA SER A 179 3.50 12.52 7.01
C SER A 179 2.52 13.22 7.97
N SER A 180 2.74 14.51 8.20
CA SER A 180 1.88 15.33 9.09
C SER A 180 0.49 15.52 8.52
N ALA A 181 0.35 15.67 7.19
CA ALA A 181 -0.94 15.83 6.54
C ALA A 181 -1.78 14.55 6.65
N VAL A 182 -1.18 13.38 6.38
CA VAL A 182 -1.81 12.07 6.55
C VAL A 182 -2.25 11.86 8.00
N GLN A 183 -1.31 12.01 8.95
CA GLN A 183 -1.56 11.79 10.37
C GLN A 183 -2.70 12.68 10.89
N SER A 184 -2.62 13.98 10.64
CA SER A 184 -3.58 14.93 11.18
C SER A 184 -5.00 14.67 10.68
N HIS A 185 -5.14 14.26 9.41
CA HIS A 185 -6.45 13.95 8.83
C HIS A 185 -7.08 12.71 9.48
N CYS A 186 -6.33 11.63 9.63
CA CYS A 186 -6.85 10.37 10.20
C CYS A 186 -7.10 10.49 11.71
N GLU A 187 -6.16 11.07 12.47
CA GLU A 187 -6.30 11.21 13.94
C GLU A 187 -7.46 12.16 14.31
N ALA A 188 -7.76 13.17 13.47
CA ALA A 188 -8.93 14.04 13.67
C ALA A 188 -10.26 13.30 13.56
N GLN A 189 -10.30 12.17 12.85
CA GLN A 189 -11.45 11.29 12.72
C GLN A 189 -11.44 10.12 13.74
N GLY A 190 -10.44 10.10 14.65
CA GLY A 190 -10.32 9.10 15.69
C GLY A 190 -9.68 7.77 15.26
N TYR A 191 -9.08 7.71 14.08
CA TYR A 191 -8.42 6.51 13.55
C TYR A 191 -6.95 6.41 13.97
N GLY A 192 -6.45 5.17 14.07
CA GLY A 192 -5.04 4.86 14.32
C GLY A 192 -4.20 4.93 13.04
N ILE A 193 -2.96 5.39 13.17
CA ILE A 193 -1.96 5.37 12.08
C ILE A 193 -0.86 4.38 12.42
N VAL A 194 -0.62 3.42 11.53
CA VAL A 194 0.49 2.47 11.64
C VAL A 194 1.81 3.23 11.55
N ARG A 195 2.76 2.89 12.45
CA ARG A 195 4.04 3.60 12.58
C ARG A 195 5.26 2.76 12.23
N GLU A 196 5.08 1.46 12.21
CA GLU A 196 6.13 0.47 11.99
C GLU A 196 6.43 0.27 10.49
N LEU A 197 5.50 0.68 9.63
CA LEU A 197 5.56 0.57 8.18
C LEU A 197 5.50 1.97 7.56
N THR A 198 6.01 2.10 6.33
CA THR A 198 6.23 3.41 5.72
C THR A 198 6.20 3.29 4.20
N GLY A 199 5.74 4.31 3.53
CA GLY A 199 5.97 4.52 2.11
C GLY A 199 7.46 4.72 1.81
N HIS A 200 7.80 4.77 0.54
CA HIS A 200 9.19 4.68 0.10
C HIS A 200 9.45 5.42 -1.22
N GLY A 201 10.71 5.69 -1.53
CA GLY A 201 11.12 5.99 -2.89
C GLY A 201 10.95 4.76 -3.77
N ILE A 202 10.72 4.95 -5.06
CA ILE A 202 10.50 3.87 -6.01
C ILE A 202 11.14 4.21 -7.36
N GLY A 203 11.55 3.17 -8.10
CA GLY A 203 12.15 3.34 -9.41
C GLY A 203 12.61 2.03 -10.02
N ARG A 204 13.93 1.87 -10.19
CA ARG A 204 14.51 0.60 -10.66
C ARG A 204 14.42 -0.48 -9.59
N GLU A 205 14.61 -0.08 -8.32
CA GLU A 205 14.29 -0.93 -7.18
C GLU A 205 12.86 -0.64 -6.72
N MET A 206 12.19 -1.67 -6.19
CA MET A 206 10.86 -1.54 -5.60
C MET A 206 10.88 -0.57 -4.43
N HIS A 207 11.87 -0.70 -3.56
CA HIS A 207 12.07 0.15 -2.42
C HIS A 207 13.38 0.94 -2.53
N GLU A 208 13.25 2.25 -2.74
CA GLU A 208 14.36 3.21 -2.73
C GLU A 208 14.22 4.19 -1.54
N ASP A 209 15.26 4.98 -1.27
CA ASP A 209 15.12 6.15 -0.39
C ASP A 209 14.36 7.30 -1.09
N PRO A 210 13.63 8.15 -0.35
CA PRO A 210 13.49 8.17 1.09
C PRO A 210 12.39 7.27 1.62
N GLN A 211 12.41 6.93 2.91
CA GLN A 211 11.22 6.45 3.60
C GLN A 211 10.19 7.59 3.71
N VAL A 212 8.90 7.27 3.56
CA VAL A 212 7.77 8.21 3.62
C VAL A 212 6.78 7.77 4.71
N PRO A 213 7.09 8.01 6.00
CA PRO A 213 6.21 7.60 7.09
C PRO A 213 4.84 8.29 7.03
N ASN A 214 3.81 7.60 7.52
CA ASN A 214 2.44 8.14 7.62
C ASN A 214 2.23 9.02 8.87
N TYR A 215 3.28 9.27 9.65
CA TYR A 215 3.28 10.14 10.83
C TYR A 215 4.57 10.96 10.88
N GLY A 216 4.49 12.16 11.44
CA GLY A 216 5.67 13.02 11.53
C GLY A 216 5.34 14.48 11.83
N ARG A 217 6.37 15.32 11.71
CA ARG A 217 6.27 16.76 11.93
C ARG A 217 6.59 17.50 10.65
N ARG A 218 5.80 18.55 10.36
CA ARG A 218 6.05 19.45 9.24
C ARG A 218 7.48 19.98 9.24
N GLY A 219 8.05 20.09 8.05
CA GLY A 219 9.41 20.58 7.83
C GLY A 219 10.54 19.59 8.19
N ASN A 220 10.19 18.38 8.67
CA ASN A 220 11.20 17.37 9.04
C ASN A 220 11.44 16.36 7.92
N GLY A 221 12.57 15.66 8.00
CA GLY A 221 12.95 14.61 7.06
C GLY A 221 13.61 15.13 5.79
N VAL A 222 13.65 14.30 4.77
CA VAL A 222 14.28 14.60 3.48
C VAL A 222 13.50 15.69 2.76
N MET A 223 14.21 16.71 2.23
CA MET A 223 13.61 17.73 1.36
C MET A 223 13.26 17.12 0.01
N LEU A 224 12.04 17.31 -0.41
CA LEU A 224 11.51 16.84 -1.69
C LEU A 224 12.09 17.66 -2.84
N LYS A 225 12.67 16.97 -3.81
CA LYS A 225 13.25 17.57 -5.02
C LYS A 225 12.41 17.19 -6.24
N PRO A 226 12.37 18.04 -7.28
CA PRO A 226 11.73 17.64 -8.53
C PRO A 226 12.27 16.30 -9.03
N ASN A 227 11.40 15.49 -9.59
CA ASN A 227 11.72 14.18 -10.17
C ASN A 227 12.14 13.10 -9.15
N MET A 228 11.92 13.31 -7.85
CA MET A 228 11.81 12.20 -6.92
C MET A 228 10.52 11.45 -7.19
N CYS A 229 10.58 10.11 -7.26
CA CYS A 229 9.39 9.27 -7.32
C CYS A 229 9.24 8.54 -5.99
N ILE A 230 8.05 8.63 -5.40
CA ILE A 230 7.75 8.07 -4.07
C ILE A 230 6.38 7.39 -4.05
N ALA A 231 6.26 6.33 -3.29
CA ALA A 231 5.01 5.73 -2.88
C ALA A 231 4.49 6.44 -1.61
N ILE A 232 3.23 6.85 -1.63
CA ILE A 232 2.52 7.41 -0.48
C ILE A 232 1.38 6.46 -0.17
N GLU A 233 1.41 5.83 1.01
CA GLU A 233 0.62 4.65 1.32
C GLU A 233 0.08 4.69 2.77
N PRO A 234 -0.93 5.52 3.08
CA PRO A 234 -1.54 5.52 4.41
C PRO A 234 -2.11 4.16 4.76
N MET A 235 -1.64 3.61 5.89
CA MET A 235 -2.15 2.41 6.56
C MET A 235 -2.88 2.84 7.82
N VAL A 236 -4.21 2.75 7.79
CA VAL A 236 -5.11 3.32 8.80
C VAL A 236 -5.93 2.24 9.46
N THR A 237 -5.97 2.25 10.79
CA THR A 237 -6.72 1.27 11.58
C THR A 237 -7.98 1.90 12.17
N MET A 238 -9.10 1.18 12.15
CA MET A 238 -10.36 1.63 12.76
C MET A 238 -10.26 1.78 14.28
N GLY A 239 -9.31 1.07 14.89
CA GLY A 239 -9.10 1.06 16.32
C GLY A 239 -7.74 1.61 16.74
N LYS A 240 -7.05 0.82 17.57
CA LYS A 240 -5.70 1.15 18.01
C LYS A 240 -4.70 0.91 16.88
N ARG A 241 -3.63 1.71 16.85
CA ARG A 241 -2.57 1.63 15.85
C ARG A 241 -1.63 0.43 15.97
N ASP A 242 -1.72 -0.30 17.08
CA ASP A 242 -0.78 -1.38 17.39
C ASP A 242 -1.03 -2.58 16.48
N ILE A 243 0.05 -3.13 15.94
CA ILE A 243 0.04 -4.22 14.98
C ILE A 243 0.89 -5.40 15.45
N TYR A 244 0.70 -6.55 14.83
CA TYR A 244 1.56 -7.72 15.02
C TYR A 244 1.74 -8.48 13.71
N MET A 245 2.85 -9.20 13.59
CA MET A 245 3.13 -10.06 12.44
C MET A 245 2.57 -11.47 12.69
N MET A 246 1.93 -12.05 11.70
CA MET A 246 1.42 -13.42 11.75
C MET A 246 2.54 -14.46 11.65
N ALA A 247 2.17 -15.73 11.87
CA ALA A 247 3.11 -16.85 11.82
C ALA A 247 3.69 -17.12 10.42
N ASP A 248 3.03 -16.66 9.36
CA ASP A 248 3.52 -16.72 7.98
C ASP A 248 4.73 -15.81 7.72
N ARG A 249 5.07 -14.95 8.69
CA ARG A 249 6.17 -13.98 8.61
C ARG A 249 6.00 -12.90 7.54
N TRP A 250 4.76 -12.72 7.06
CA TRP A 250 4.39 -11.76 6.04
C TRP A 250 3.21 -10.87 6.46
N SER A 251 2.09 -11.50 6.71
CA SER A 251 0.85 -10.79 7.03
C SER A 251 0.96 -10.01 8.33
N VAL A 252 0.64 -8.71 8.27
CA VAL A 252 0.62 -7.80 9.42
C VAL A 252 -0.82 -7.49 9.77
N CYS A 253 -1.22 -7.72 11.02
CA CYS A 253 -2.58 -7.55 11.50
C CYS A 253 -2.69 -6.49 12.60
N THR A 254 -3.88 -5.90 12.74
CA THR A 254 -4.22 -5.05 13.89
C THR A 254 -4.26 -5.88 15.17
N GLN A 255 -3.74 -5.33 16.27
CA GLN A 255 -3.68 -6.07 17.54
C GLN A 255 -5.06 -6.20 18.19
N ASP A 256 -5.98 -5.31 17.91
CA ASP A 256 -7.34 -5.29 18.46
C ASP A 256 -8.38 -6.02 17.57
N GLY A 257 -7.97 -6.55 16.42
CA GLY A 257 -8.82 -7.29 15.49
C GLY A 257 -9.84 -6.41 14.75
N LYS A 258 -9.69 -5.09 14.78
CA LYS A 258 -10.54 -4.16 14.04
C LYS A 258 -10.04 -3.97 12.61
N PRO A 259 -10.94 -3.62 11.66
CA PRO A 259 -10.57 -3.39 10.27
C PRO A 259 -9.46 -2.34 10.10
N ALA A 260 -8.65 -2.54 9.07
CA ALA A 260 -7.68 -1.57 8.57
C ALA A 260 -7.90 -1.33 7.07
N ALA A 261 -7.54 -0.14 6.61
CA ALA A 261 -7.57 0.23 5.20
C ALA A 261 -6.20 0.71 4.74
N HIS A 262 -5.87 0.40 3.48
CA HIS A 262 -4.64 0.79 2.82
C HIS A 262 -4.96 1.30 1.41
N PHE A 263 -4.54 2.52 1.12
CA PHE A 263 -4.58 3.09 -0.21
C PHE A 263 -3.20 3.64 -0.56
N GLU A 264 -2.83 3.53 -1.82
CA GLU A 264 -1.49 3.94 -2.24
C GLU A 264 -1.49 4.49 -3.66
N HIS A 265 -0.67 5.52 -3.85
CA HIS A 265 -0.27 6.01 -5.16
C HIS A 265 1.24 6.21 -5.25
N THR A 266 1.82 5.81 -6.37
CA THR A 266 3.14 6.29 -6.81
C THR A 266 2.99 7.67 -7.42
N VAL A 267 3.81 8.63 -6.95
CA VAL A 267 3.82 10.01 -7.43
C VAL A 267 5.22 10.47 -7.82
N ALA A 268 5.30 11.34 -8.84
CA ALA A 268 6.50 12.11 -9.13
C ALA A 268 6.37 13.50 -8.49
N VAL A 269 7.36 13.87 -7.70
CA VAL A 269 7.45 15.21 -7.09
C VAL A 269 7.69 16.24 -8.18
N ARG A 270 6.87 17.29 -8.22
CA ARG A 270 6.98 18.39 -9.17
C ARG A 270 6.96 19.74 -8.46
N LYS A 271 7.26 20.80 -9.17
CA LYS A 271 7.03 22.17 -8.71
C LYS A 271 5.52 22.47 -8.69
N GLY A 272 4.99 22.93 -7.57
CA GLY A 272 3.59 23.36 -7.44
C GLY A 272 2.62 22.23 -7.13
N LYS A 273 2.59 21.13 -7.88
CA LYS A 273 1.69 19.99 -7.66
C LYS A 273 2.38 18.68 -8.03
N ALA A 274 2.28 17.67 -7.18
CA ALA A 274 2.75 16.32 -7.48
C ALA A 274 1.99 15.74 -8.69
N GLU A 275 2.67 14.89 -9.43
CA GLU A 275 2.12 14.15 -10.55
C GLU A 275 1.86 12.70 -10.12
N ILE A 276 0.59 12.28 -10.14
CA ILE A 276 0.22 10.91 -9.81
C ILE A 276 0.49 10.04 -11.04
N LEU A 277 1.26 8.96 -10.87
CA LEU A 277 1.64 8.04 -11.95
C LEU A 277 0.70 6.84 -12.04
N SER A 278 0.18 6.34 -10.91
CA SER A 278 -0.83 5.27 -10.85
C SER A 278 -2.25 5.84 -11.02
N SER A 279 -3.26 4.98 -11.18
CA SER A 279 -4.63 5.44 -11.40
C SER A 279 -5.63 4.50 -10.73
N PHE A 280 -6.67 5.08 -10.12
CA PHE A 280 -7.86 4.35 -9.63
C PHE A 280 -9.05 4.44 -10.60
N GLU A 281 -8.90 5.07 -11.77
CA GLU A 281 -10.00 5.38 -12.69
C GLU A 281 -10.78 4.14 -13.12
N GLU A 282 -10.10 3.03 -13.46
CA GLU A 282 -10.76 1.79 -13.86
C GLU A 282 -11.54 1.16 -12.71
N VAL A 283 -11.00 1.17 -11.50
CA VAL A 283 -11.68 0.69 -10.28
C VAL A 283 -12.92 1.53 -10.00
N GLU A 284 -12.75 2.86 -9.95
CA GLU A 284 -13.83 3.80 -9.61
C GLU A 284 -14.95 3.85 -10.66
N THR A 285 -14.63 3.53 -11.91
CA THR A 285 -15.63 3.41 -12.98
C THR A 285 -16.51 2.18 -12.78
N LEU A 286 -15.96 1.08 -12.27
CA LEU A 286 -16.68 -0.18 -12.05
C LEU A 286 -17.49 -0.19 -10.76
N GLU A 287 -16.89 0.29 -9.66
CA GLU A 287 -17.51 0.28 -8.33
C GLU A 287 -18.43 1.48 -8.09
N GLY A 288 -18.41 2.46 -8.98
CA GLY A 288 -18.92 3.78 -8.68
C GLY A 288 -18.00 4.48 -7.67
N LYS A 289 -18.22 5.78 -7.43
CA LYS A 289 -17.53 6.49 -6.34
C LYS A 289 -18.18 6.07 -5.01
N LEU A 290 -17.83 4.90 -4.50
CA LEU A 290 -18.43 4.32 -3.28
C LEU A 290 -18.08 5.08 -2.01
N TYR A 291 -17.03 5.91 -2.02
CA TYR A 291 -16.61 6.77 -0.93
C TYR A 291 -15.77 7.95 -1.42
#